data_fe8fe11f6c80fd5b93d112c2e764610e
#
_entry.id   fe8fe11f6c80fd5b93d112c2e764610e
#
_cell.length_a   1.000
_cell.length_b   1.000
_cell.length_c   1.000
_cell.angle_alpha   90.00
_cell.angle_beta   90.00
_cell.angle_gamma   90.00
#
_symmetry.space_group_name_H-M   'P 1'
#
loop_
_entity.id
_entity.type
_entity.pdbx_description
1 polymer ?
#
loop_
_entity_poly.entity_id
_entity_poly.type
_entity_poly.pdbx_seq_one_letter_code
_entity_poly.pdbx_strand_id
1 'polypeptide(L)'
;MSIVVITGAAGLVGSMLRPRLARPGRTLRVLDIAPLTAGPGEEAIAASVTDMDAMTAACRGADAVVHLAGIPGEASWERICDLNIGGSYVAFEAARRAGVPRVIFASSNHAVGFTPRSDFPVPDYAFPKPDTYYGVSKAAVEALAAMYHNRYGMDAICLRILSCFPKPLNVRMLSTWLSPDDAGRLFEACLTAERPGFRVAFGVSANTRGGWVSLAEARALGYQPQDDAEAYAAEIIAEHGEPDPDDPVLRCLGGEFTLPDDQVPRR
;
A
#
# COMPACT_ATOMS: atom_id res chain seq x y z
N MET A 1 -14.82 -18.64 -11.17
CA MET A 1 -15.10 -17.50 -10.26
C MET A 1 -13.90 -17.34 -9.36
N SER A 2 -13.43 -16.12 -9.14
CA SER A 2 -12.33 -15.84 -8.23
C SER A 2 -12.84 -15.07 -7.02
N ILE A 3 -12.22 -15.27 -5.85
CA ILE A 3 -12.55 -14.57 -4.60
C ILE A 3 -11.33 -13.81 -4.12
N VAL A 4 -11.46 -12.51 -3.89
CA VAL A 4 -10.41 -11.66 -3.35
C VAL A 4 -10.88 -11.06 -2.03
N VAL A 5 -10.14 -11.28 -0.96
CA VAL A 5 -10.38 -10.64 0.35
C VAL A 5 -9.68 -9.29 0.37
N ILE A 6 -10.39 -8.22 0.74
CA ILE A 6 -9.81 -6.88 0.91
C ILE A 6 -10.02 -6.47 2.36
N THR A 7 -8.96 -6.34 3.13
CA THR A 7 -9.01 -5.80 4.51
C THR A 7 -8.77 -4.29 4.51
N GLY A 8 -9.32 -3.57 5.47
CA GLY A 8 -9.26 -2.11 5.47
C GLY A 8 -10.10 -1.49 4.34
N ALA A 9 -11.18 -2.18 3.96
CA ALA A 9 -11.99 -1.89 2.79
C ALA A 9 -12.83 -0.60 2.91
N ALA A 10 -13.04 -0.09 4.12
CA ALA A 10 -13.68 1.21 4.38
C ALA A 10 -12.68 2.37 4.40
N GLY A 11 -11.38 2.08 4.46
CA GLY A 11 -10.32 3.10 4.44
C GLY A 11 -10.20 3.82 3.09
N LEU A 12 -9.36 4.86 3.04
CA LEU A 12 -9.19 5.70 1.84
C LEU A 12 -8.79 4.85 0.61
N VAL A 13 -7.73 4.04 0.73
CA VAL A 13 -7.27 3.20 -0.39
C VAL A 13 -8.28 2.11 -0.70
N GLY A 14 -8.85 1.46 0.32
CA GLY A 14 -9.85 0.41 0.14
C GLY A 14 -11.08 0.88 -0.64
N SER A 15 -11.64 2.04 -0.25
CA SER A 15 -12.81 2.61 -0.93
C SER A 15 -12.55 2.98 -2.40
N MET A 16 -11.32 3.41 -2.73
CA MET A 16 -10.91 3.68 -4.10
C MET A 16 -10.67 2.41 -4.92
N LEU A 17 -10.16 1.35 -4.29
CA LEU A 17 -9.84 0.09 -4.99
C LEU A 17 -11.06 -0.79 -5.25
N ARG A 18 -12.03 -0.87 -4.35
CA ARG A 18 -13.21 -1.73 -4.48
C ARG A 18 -13.88 -1.64 -5.86
N PRO A 19 -14.30 -0.45 -6.34
CA PRO A 19 -14.94 -0.35 -7.66
C PRO A 19 -13.99 -0.68 -8.82
N ARG A 20 -12.67 -0.50 -8.63
CA ARG A 20 -11.65 -0.73 -9.66
C ARG A 20 -11.22 -2.19 -9.77
N LEU A 21 -11.38 -2.95 -8.71
CA LEU A 21 -11.11 -4.40 -8.69
C LEU A 21 -12.37 -5.25 -8.95
N ALA A 22 -13.55 -4.64 -8.99
CA ALA A 22 -14.78 -5.33 -9.39
C ALA A 22 -14.70 -5.82 -10.84
N ARG A 23 -14.95 -7.10 -11.06
CA ARG A 23 -14.92 -7.76 -12.39
C ARG A 23 -16.03 -8.79 -12.47
N PRO A 24 -16.60 -9.05 -13.66
CA PRO A 24 -17.47 -10.21 -13.86
C PRO A 24 -16.73 -11.50 -13.46
N GLY A 25 -17.39 -12.32 -12.65
CA GLY A 25 -16.80 -13.58 -12.17
C GLY A 25 -15.82 -13.43 -10.99
N ARG A 26 -15.65 -12.25 -10.43
CA ARG A 26 -14.91 -12.00 -9.20
C ARG A 26 -15.85 -11.57 -8.08
N THR A 27 -15.70 -12.19 -6.90
CA THR A 27 -16.30 -11.76 -5.65
C THR A 27 -15.26 -11.04 -4.81
N LEU A 28 -15.57 -9.84 -4.32
CA LEU A 28 -14.73 -9.12 -3.36
C LEU A 28 -15.32 -9.32 -1.96
N ARG A 29 -14.60 -10.01 -1.07
CA ARG A 29 -14.92 -10.04 0.37
C ARG A 29 -14.28 -8.83 1.02
N VAL A 30 -15.09 -7.83 1.34
CA VAL A 30 -14.65 -6.55 1.88
C VAL A 30 -14.77 -6.55 3.40
N LEU A 31 -13.63 -6.50 4.10
CA LEU A 31 -13.53 -6.62 5.55
C LEU A 31 -13.04 -5.33 6.19
N ASP A 32 -13.76 -4.84 7.19
CA ASP A 32 -13.37 -3.70 8.01
C ASP A 32 -14.05 -3.75 9.38
N ILE A 33 -13.51 -3.01 10.36
CA ILE A 33 -14.19 -2.76 11.65
C ILE A 33 -15.25 -1.64 11.52
N ALA A 34 -15.05 -0.73 10.55
CA ALA A 34 -16.02 0.30 10.24
C ALA A 34 -17.20 -0.28 9.43
N PRO A 35 -18.40 0.29 9.57
CA PRO A 35 -19.55 -0.15 8.78
C PRO A 35 -19.28 -0.09 7.27
N LEU A 36 -19.59 -1.18 6.56
CA LEU A 36 -19.47 -1.31 5.12
C LEU A 36 -20.81 -1.65 4.49
N THR A 37 -21.14 -0.96 3.42
CA THR A 37 -22.21 -1.38 2.51
C THR A 37 -21.60 -2.14 1.32
N ALA A 38 -22.01 -3.39 1.13
CA ALA A 38 -21.58 -4.20 0.00
C ALA A 38 -22.16 -3.65 -1.31
N GLY A 39 -21.31 -3.48 -2.31
CA GLY A 39 -21.69 -3.19 -3.68
C GLY A 39 -21.99 -4.46 -4.49
N PRO A 40 -22.33 -4.33 -5.78
CA PRO A 40 -22.50 -5.49 -6.66
C PRO A 40 -21.24 -6.34 -6.72
N GLY A 41 -21.37 -7.65 -6.48
CA GLY A 41 -20.24 -8.59 -6.45
C GLY A 41 -19.38 -8.52 -5.19
N GLU A 42 -19.86 -7.87 -4.12
CA GLU A 42 -19.18 -7.77 -2.84
C GLU A 42 -19.90 -8.52 -1.72
N GLU A 43 -19.14 -9.04 -0.78
CA GLU A 43 -19.58 -9.62 0.49
C GLU A 43 -18.95 -8.81 1.63
N ALA A 44 -19.76 -8.07 2.41
CA ALA A 44 -19.25 -7.26 3.52
C ALA A 44 -19.07 -8.12 4.78
N ILE A 45 -17.93 -7.98 5.45
CA ILE A 45 -17.55 -8.68 6.67
C ILE A 45 -17.15 -7.65 7.72
N ALA A 46 -17.91 -7.55 8.80
CA ALA A 46 -17.59 -6.70 9.94
C ALA A 46 -16.68 -7.48 10.91
N ALA A 47 -15.38 -7.24 10.86
CA ALA A 47 -14.40 -7.91 11.72
C ALA A 47 -13.11 -7.09 11.87
N SER A 48 -12.37 -7.35 12.95
CA SER A 48 -11.00 -6.84 13.10
C SER A 48 -10.01 -7.74 12.37
N VAL A 49 -8.97 -7.13 11.79
CA VAL A 49 -7.83 -7.87 11.23
C VAL A 49 -6.99 -8.57 12.30
N THR A 50 -7.18 -8.23 13.58
CA THR A 50 -6.53 -8.92 14.70
C THR A 50 -7.29 -10.17 15.15
N ASP A 51 -8.49 -10.42 14.63
CA ASP A 51 -9.30 -11.61 14.91
C ASP A 51 -8.91 -12.74 13.94
N MET A 52 -8.13 -13.71 14.44
CA MET A 52 -7.62 -14.82 13.65
C MET A 52 -8.73 -15.71 13.08
N ASP A 53 -9.80 -15.95 13.85
CA ASP A 53 -10.88 -16.84 13.43
C ASP A 53 -11.72 -16.18 12.34
N ALA A 54 -12.08 -14.91 12.52
CA ALA A 54 -12.80 -14.11 11.52
C ALA A 54 -11.99 -13.98 10.24
N MET A 55 -10.69 -13.68 10.33
CA MET A 55 -9.80 -13.58 9.18
C MET A 55 -9.64 -14.92 8.46
N THR A 56 -9.49 -16.03 9.20
CA THR A 56 -9.41 -17.36 8.59
C THR A 56 -10.72 -17.72 7.88
N ALA A 57 -11.87 -17.40 8.48
CA ALA A 57 -13.17 -17.60 7.85
C ALA A 57 -13.33 -16.77 6.56
N ALA A 58 -12.93 -15.50 6.57
CA ALA A 58 -12.95 -14.64 5.40
C ALA A 58 -12.05 -15.16 4.25
N CYS A 59 -10.93 -15.78 4.59
CA CYS A 59 -9.97 -16.33 3.63
C CYS A 59 -10.38 -17.67 3.01
N ARG A 60 -11.39 -18.40 3.54
CA ARG A 60 -11.77 -19.72 3.00
C ARG A 60 -12.17 -19.65 1.53
N GLY A 61 -11.47 -20.44 0.70
CA GLY A 61 -11.70 -20.50 -0.75
C GLY A 61 -11.33 -19.24 -1.51
N ALA A 62 -10.62 -18.29 -0.89
CA ALA A 62 -10.13 -17.11 -1.59
C ALA A 62 -8.87 -17.41 -2.42
N ASP A 63 -8.71 -16.71 -3.53
CA ASP A 63 -7.56 -16.80 -4.42
C ASP A 63 -6.46 -15.80 -4.03
N ALA A 64 -6.82 -14.71 -3.37
CA ALA A 64 -5.86 -13.70 -2.89
C ALA A 64 -6.41 -12.90 -1.72
N VAL A 65 -5.48 -12.34 -0.92
CA VAL A 65 -5.76 -11.31 0.08
C VAL A 65 -5.07 -10.01 -0.33
N VAL A 66 -5.82 -8.92 -0.38
CA VAL A 66 -5.32 -7.54 -0.46
C VAL A 66 -5.40 -6.95 0.94
N HIS A 67 -4.26 -6.83 1.60
CA HIS A 67 -4.18 -6.40 2.99
C HIS A 67 -3.83 -4.91 3.06
N LEU A 68 -4.86 -4.08 3.34
CA LEU A 68 -4.75 -2.62 3.46
C LEU A 68 -4.96 -2.14 4.89
N ALA A 69 -5.53 -2.99 5.76
CA ALA A 69 -5.88 -2.62 7.13
C ALA A 69 -4.63 -2.28 7.96
N GLY A 70 -4.78 -1.26 8.79
CA GLY A 70 -3.75 -0.74 9.67
C GLY A 70 -3.92 0.75 9.89
N ILE A 71 -3.16 1.30 10.81
CA ILE A 71 -3.07 2.75 11.03
C ILE A 71 -2.27 3.33 9.85
N PRO A 72 -2.79 4.33 9.11
CA PRO A 72 -2.18 4.83 7.87
C PRO A 72 -1.17 5.97 8.11
N GLY A 73 -0.54 6.05 9.26
CA GLY A 73 0.41 7.08 9.64
C GLY A 73 1.04 6.81 10.98
N GLU A 74 1.70 7.81 11.57
CA GLU A 74 2.37 7.68 12.87
C GLU A 74 1.36 7.60 14.02
N ALA A 75 1.64 6.73 14.98
CA ALA A 75 0.88 6.55 16.21
C ALA A 75 1.80 6.00 17.32
N SER A 76 1.24 5.73 18.53
CA SER A 76 2.04 5.13 19.59
C SER A 76 2.57 3.76 19.20
N TRP A 77 3.74 3.40 19.73
CA TRP A 77 4.41 2.13 19.47
C TRP A 77 3.49 0.94 19.70
N GLU A 78 2.73 0.94 20.80
CA GLU A 78 1.82 -0.15 21.16
C GLU A 78 0.74 -0.33 20.08
N ARG A 79 0.11 0.76 19.65
CA ARG A 79 -0.92 0.69 18.60
C ARG A 79 -0.36 0.23 17.26
N ILE A 80 0.85 0.69 16.90
CA ILE A 80 1.54 0.25 15.68
C ILE A 80 1.88 -1.24 15.77
N CYS A 81 2.40 -1.72 16.90
CA CYS A 81 2.68 -3.16 17.07
C CYS A 81 1.40 -4.00 16.96
N ASP A 82 0.35 -3.61 17.67
CA ASP A 82 -0.88 -4.40 17.74
C ASP A 82 -1.60 -4.46 16.38
N LEU A 83 -1.79 -3.31 15.73
CA LEU A 83 -2.61 -3.23 14.52
C LEU A 83 -1.80 -3.45 13.25
N ASN A 84 -0.63 -2.78 13.09
CA ASN A 84 0.10 -2.85 11.84
C ASN A 84 0.95 -4.12 11.74
N ILE A 85 1.66 -4.49 12.81
CA ILE A 85 2.47 -5.71 12.80
C ILE A 85 1.62 -6.92 13.15
N GLY A 86 0.92 -6.91 14.28
CA GLY A 86 0.08 -8.01 14.76
C GLY A 86 -1.07 -8.32 13.80
N GLY A 87 -1.81 -7.30 13.34
CA GLY A 87 -2.87 -7.47 12.35
C GLY A 87 -2.36 -8.02 11.02
N SER A 88 -1.18 -7.58 10.56
CA SER A 88 -0.58 -8.14 9.34
C SER A 88 -0.13 -9.59 9.54
N TYR A 89 0.44 -9.95 10.70
CA TYR A 89 0.71 -11.36 11.02
C TYR A 89 -0.57 -12.19 10.91
N VAL A 90 -1.67 -11.72 11.50
CA VAL A 90 -2.96 -12.44 11.43
C VAL A 90 -3.43 -12.59 9.98
N ALA A 91 -3.29 -11.56 9.15
CA ALA A 91 -3.68 -11.61 7.74
C ALA A 91 -2.88 -12.67 6.96
N PHE A 92 -1.55 -12.70 7.11
CA PHE A 92 -0.69 -13.71 6.46
C PHE A 92 -0.96 -15.11 7.00
N GLU A 93 -1.10 -15.28 8.32
CA GLU A 93 -1.31 -16.58 8.93
C GLU A 93 -2.71 -17.14 8.63
N ALA A 94 -3.75 -16.30 8.62
CA ALA A 94 -5.11 -16.69 8.22
C ALA A 94 -5.15 -17.12 6.74
N ALA A 95 -4.49 -16.39 5.86
CA ALA A 95 -4.33 -16.75 4.45
C ALA A 95 -3.65 -18.12 4.32
N ARG A 96 -2.53 -18.34 5.03
CA ARG A 96 -1.81 -19.62 5.04
C ARG A 96 -2.70 -20.77 5.53
N ARG A 97 -3.41 -20.59 6.65
CA ARG A 97 -4.32 -21.62 7.22
C ARG A 97 -5.46 -21.97 6.29
N ALA A 98 -5.97 -20.99 5.56
CA ALA A 98 -7.04 -21.18 4.58
C ALA A 98 -6.55 -21.67 3.21
N GLY A 99 -5.24 -21.82 3.00
CA GLY A 99 -4.65 -22.26 1.74
C GLY A 99 -4.69 -21.21 0.64
N VAL A 100 -4.79 -19.91 0.98
CA VAL A 100 -4.76 -18.81 0.01
C VAL A 100 -3.34 -18.68 -0.56
N PRO A 101 -3.17 -18.74 -1.88
CA PRO A 101 -1.83 -18.78 -2.48
C PRO A 101 -1.13 -17.42 -2.53
N ARG A 102 -1.87 -16.30 -2.39
CA ARG A 102 -1.31 -14.95 -2.63
C ARG A 102 -1.77 -13.92 -1.60
N VAL A 103 -0.81 -13.14 -1.09
CA VAL A 103 -1.08 -11.95 -0.27
C VAL A 103 -0.40 -10.73 -0.90
N ILE A 104 -1.17 -9.66 -1.12
CA ILE A 104 -0.69 -8.35 -1.57
C ILE A 104 -0.81 -7.42 -0.37
N PHE A 105 0.33 -6.96 0.13
CA PHE A 105 0.43 -6.11 1.31
C PHE A 105 0.66 -4.66 0.90
N ALA A 106 -0.17 -3.75 1.41
CA ALA A 106 0.06 -2.32 1.31
C ALA A 106 1.21 -1.89 2.24
N SER A 107 2.44 -2.00 1.75
CA SER A 107 3.60 -1.36 2.34
C SER A 107 3.59 0.15 2.03
N SER A 108 4.65 0.85 2.33
CA SER A 108 4.74 2.29 2.18
C SER A 108 6.17 2.72 1.83
N ASN A 109 6.29 3.87 1.15
CA ASN A 109 7.57 4.57 1.01
C ASN A 109 8.23 4.87 2.37
N HIS A 110 7.44 4.93 3.47
CA HIS A 110 7.94 5.15 4.83
C HIS A 110 8.82 4.01 5.35
N ALA A 111 8.76 2.80 4.78
CA ALA A 111 9.72 1.72 5.07
C ALA A 111 11.18 2.10 4.71
N VAL A 112 11.35 3.07 3.80
CA VAL A 112 12.62 3.63 3.32
C VAL A 112 12.61 5.16 3.34
N GLY A 113 11.81 5.76 4.22
CA GLY A 113 11.50 7.19 4.24
C GLY A 113 12.70 8.12 4.41
N PHE A 114 13.70 7.74 5.21
CA PHE A 114 14.96 8.48 5.35
C PHE A 114 15.93 8.31 4.18
N THR A 115 15.49 7.78 3.04
CA THR A 115 16.35 7.80 1.84
C THR A 115 16.43 9.22 1.28
N PRO A 116 17.65 9.82 1.22
CA PRO A 116 17.81 11.20 0.80
C PRO A 116 17.59 11.34 -0.72
N ARG A 117 17.22 12.54 -1.15
CA ARG A 117 16.97 12.86 -2.57
C ARG A 117 18.18 12.61 -3.47
N SER A 118 19.41 12.70 -2.93
CA SER A 118 20.65 12.37 -3.66
C SER A 118 20.70 10.91 -4.16
N ASP A 119 19.95 10.01 -3.51
CA ASP A 119 19.96 8.58 -3.81
C ASP A 119 18.82 8.17 -4.76
N PHE A 120 18.09 9.14 -5.34
CA PHE A 120 17.00 8.87 -6.28
C PHE A 120 17.49 8.52 -7.69
N PRO A 121 16.82 7.61 -8.41
CA PRO A 121 15.63 6.86 -7.98
C PRO A 121 15.94 5.76 -6.96
N VAL A 122 15.12 5.67 -5.91
CA VAL A 122 15.26 4.62 -4.89
C VAL A 122 14.98 3.25 -5.50
N PRO A 123 15.89 2.26 -5.39
CA PRO A 123 15.67 0.92 -5.93
C PRO A 123 14.58 0.15 -5.16
N ASP A 124 13.85 -0.75 -5.86
CA ASP A 124 12.74 -1.51 -5.27
C ASP A 124 13.15 -2.28 -4.01
N TYR A 125 14.34 -2.90 -4.00
CA TYR A 125 14.88 -3.62 -2.84
C TYR A 125 15.85 -2.78 -2.00
N ALA A 126 15.62 -1.46 -1.89
CA ALA A 126 16.40 -0.63 -1.00
C ALA A 126 16.34 -1.15 0.44
N PHE A 127 17.49 -1.15 1.13
CA PHE A 127 17.56 -1.52 2.55
C PHE A 127 16.65 -0.59 3.38
N PRO A 128 15.91 -1.11 4.36
CA PRO A 128 15.01 -0.31 5.18
C PRO A 128 15.72 0.87 5.86
N LYS A 129 15.15 2.06 5.68
CA LYS A 129 15.51 3.32 6.34
C LYS A 129 14.20 3.99 6.81
N PRO A 130 13.46 3.36 7.75
CA PRO A 130 12.15 3.85 8.17
C PRO A 130 12.26 5.20 8.88
N ASP A 131 11.26 6.05 8.67
CA ASP A 131 11.22 7.42 9.21
C ASP A 131 10.44 7.52 10.54
N THR A 132 9.54 6.59 10.82
CA THR A 132 8.63 6.59 11.96
C THR A 132 8.37 5.16 12.44
N TYR A 133 7.65 4.97 13.56
CA TYR A 133 7.16 3.63 13.96
C TYR A 133 6.24 3.02 12.92
N TYR A 134 5.45 3.85 12.23
CA TYR A 134 4.68 3.41 11.08
C TYR A 134 5.61 2.83 9.99
N GLY A 135 6.67 3.54 9.61
CA GLY A 135 7.68 3.06 8.66
C GLY A 135 8.34 1.76 9.11
N VAL A 136 8.70 1.66 10.40
CA VAL A 136 9.23 0.42 11.01
C VAL A 136 8.24 -0.73 10.84
N SER A 137 6.93 -0.51 11.08
CA SER A 137 5.93 -1.56 10.91
C SER A 137 5.87 -2.08 9.48
N LYS A 138 6.00 -1.19 8.49
CA LYS A 138 5.97 -1.58 7.07
C LYS A 138 7.19 -2.42 6.71
N ALA A 139 8.39 -2.01 7.13
CA ALA A 139 9.61 -2.80 6.94
C ALA A 139 9.56 -4.17 7.65
N ALA A 140 9.02 -4.23 8.87
CA ALA A 140 8.84 -5.48 9.61
C ALA A 140 7.91 -6.46 8.88
N VAL A 141 6.82 -5.95 8.29
CA VAL A 141 5.88 -6.80 7.54
C VAL A 141 6.44 -7.22 6.18
N GLU A 142 7.29 -6.42 5.52
CA GLU A 142 8.04 -6.87 4.33
C GLU A 142 8.93 -8.07 4.66
N ALA A 143 9.62 -8.06 5.82
CA ALA A 143 10.42 -9.20 6.28
C ALA A 143 9.53 -10.43 6.62
N LEU A 144 8.37 -10.20 7.24
CA LEU A 144 7.38 -11.23 7.50
C LEU A 144 6.89 -11.87 6.19
N ALA A 145 6.54 -11.08 5.19
CA ALA A 145 6.10 -11.52 3.86
C ALA A 145 7.16 -12.39 3.17
N ALA A 146 8.44 -11.99 3.23
CA ALA A 146 9.56 -12.78 2.72
C ALA A 146 9.65 -14.15 3.43
N MET A 147 9.46 -14.20 4.75
CA MET A 147 9.45 -15.45 5.51
C MET A 147 8.29 -16.37 5.08
N TYR A 148 7.06 -15.83 4.89
CA TYR A 148 5.93 -16.63 4.42
C TYR A 148 6.16 -17.19 3.01
N HIS A 149 6.75 -16.39 2.12
CA HIS A 149 7.16 -16.89 0.81
C HIS A 149 8.18 -18.04 0.92
N ASN A 150 9.31 -17.79 1.58
CA ASN A 150 10.42 -18.76 1.63
C ASN A 150 10.05 -20.04 2.37
N ARG A 151 9.21 -19.95 3.41
CA ARG A 151 8.86 -21.09 4.26
C ARG A 151 7.67 -21.88 3.74
N TYR A 152 6.70 -21.20 3.12
CA TYR A 152 5.41 -21.82 2.76
C TYR A 152 5.08 -21.72 1.25
N GLY A 153 5.93 -21.10 0.43
CA GLY A 153 5.70 -20.96 -1.01
C GLY A 153 4.58 -19.99 -1.39
N MET A 154 4.12 -19.15 -0.44
CA MET A 154 3.07 -18.17 -0.70
C MET A 154 3.60 -17.05 -1.59
N ASP A 155 2.86 -16.65 -2.62
CA ASP A 155 3.14 -15.41 -3.34
C ASP A 155 2.90 -14.22 -2.41
N ALA A 156 3.93 -13.41 -2.16
CA ALA A 156 3.88 -12.28 -1.23
C ALA A 156 4.40 -11.01 -1.91
N ILE A 157 3.50 -10.08 -2.21
CA ILE A 157 3.83 -8.83 -2.90
C ILE A 157 3.65 -7.66 -1.93
N CYS A 158 4.73 -6.95 -1.66
CA CYS A 158 4.73 -5.75 -0.81
C CYS A 158 4.78 -4.51 -1.70
N LEU A 159 3.73 -3.70 -1.65
CA LEU A 159 3.63 -2.47 -2.44
C LEU A 159 4.00 -1.27 -1.57
N ARG A 160 5.17 -0.69 -1.77
CA ARG A 160 5.60 0.59 -1.19
C ARG A 160 4.82 1.72 -1.86
N ILE A 161 3.57 1.91 -1.41
CA ILE A 161 2.69 2.95 -1.95
C ILE A 161 3.22 4.32 -1.51
N LEU A 162 3.28 5.26 -2.47
CA LEU A 162 3.59 6.64 -2.19
C LEU A 162 2.30 7.40 -1.80
N SER A 163 1.96 8.48 -2.48
CA SER A 163 0.82 9.36 -2.12
C SER A 163 -0.44 8.94 -2.87
N CYS A 164 -1.23 8.01 -2.31
CA CYS A 164 -2.45 7.51 -2.94
C CYS A 164 -3.69 8.31 -2.48
N PHE A 165 -4.12 9.27 -3.31
CA PHE A 165 -5.23 10.19 -3.05
C PHE A 165 -6.06 10.42 -4.33
N PRO A 166 -7.34 10.87 -4.20
CA PRO A 166 -8.17 11.20 -5.36
C PRO A 166 -7.52 12.22 -6.31
N LYS A 167 -6.78 13.20 -5.78
CA LYS A 167 -5.93 14.15 -6.50
C LYS A 167 -4.70 14.49 -5.66
N PRO A 168 -3.62 15.02 -6.26
CA PRO A 168 -2.49 15.56 -5.49
C PRO A 168 -2.94 16.66 -4.53
N LEU A 169 -2.35 16.74 -3.34
CA LEU A 169 -2.72 17.70 -2.29
C LEU A 169 -1.64 18.75 -2.02
N ASN A 170 -0.43 18.57 -2.54
CA ASN A 170 0.70 19.49 -2.35
C ASN A 170 1.76 19.27 -3.43
N VAL A 171 2.77 20.15 -3.46
CA VAL A 171 3.83 20.14 -4.48
C VAL A 171 4.66 18.85 -4.51
N ARG A 172 4.87 18.18 -3.34
CA ARG A 172 5.56 16.88 -3.29
C ARG A 172 4.77 15.82 -4.06
N MET A 173 3.45 15.87 -3.98
CA MET A 173 2.59 14.88 -4.64
C MET A 173 2.61 15.01 -6.16
N LEU A 174 3.07 16.12 -6.73
CA LEU A 174 3.31 16.22 -8.19
C LEU A 174 4.35 15.20 -8.66
N SER A 175 5.23 14.72 -7.77
CA SER A 175 6.21 13.67 -8.05
C SER A 175 5.81 12.29 -7.52
N THR A 176 4.98 12.23 -6.46
CA THR A 176 4.76 11.00 -5.68
C THR A 176 3.32 10.48 -5.74
N TRP A 177 2.44 11.14 -6.48
CA TRP A 177 1.03 10.75 -6.56
C TRP A 177 0.83 9.39 -7.22
N LEU A 178 0.01 8.57 -6.60
CA LEU A 178 -0.60 7.38 -7.18
C LEU A 178 -2.10 7.66 -7.32
N SER A 179 -2.58 7.76 -8.56
CA SER A 179 -3.99 7.98 -8.82
C SER A 179 -4.83 6.78 -8.38
N PRO A 180 -6.13 6.96 -8.12
CA PRO A 180 -7.03 5.84 -7.86
C PRO A 180 -7.07 4.82 -9.01
N ASP A 181 -7.02 5.28 -10.28
CA ASP A 181 -7.07 4.41 -11.44
C ASP A 181 -5.76 3.64 -11.63
N ASP A 182 -4.61 4.27 -11.44
CA ASP A 182 -3.32 3.60 -11.43
C ASP A 182 -3.15 2.66 -10.23
N ALA A 183 -3.70 3.01 -9.06
CA ALA A 183 -3.77 2.06 -7.94
C ALA A 183 -4.57 0.81 -8.34
N GLY A 184 -5.72 0.98 -8.99
CA GLY A 184 -6.49 -0.14 -9.54
C GLY A 184 -5.66 -1.00 -10.51
N ARG A 185 -4.95 -0.38 -11.46
CA ARG A 185 -4.07 -1.08 -12.43
C ARG A 185 -2.93 -1.84 -11.72
N LEU A 186 -2.30 -1.22 -10.71
CA LEU A 186 -1.21 -1.81 -9.94
C LEU A 186 -1.68 -3.05 -9.16
N PHE A 187 -2.78 -2.92 -8.42
CA PHE A 187 -3.32 -4.06 -7.66
C PHE A 187 -3.85 -5.16 -8.59
N GLU A 188 -4.45 -4.82 -9.73
CA GLU A 188 -4.85 -5.80 -10.74
C GLU A 188 -3.65 -6.54 -11.32
N ALA A 189 -2.56 -5.86 -11.64
CA ALA A 189 -1.31 -6.46 -12.08
C ALA A 189 -0.78 -7.46 -11.02
N CYS A 190 -0.80 -7.09 -9.74
CA CYS A 190 -0.40 -7.99 -8.66
C CYS A 190 -1.32 -9.21 -8.53
N LEU A 191 -2.64 -9.05 -8.73
CA LEU A 191 -3.60 -10.14 -8.65
C LEU A 191 -3.43 -11.15 -9.80
N THR A 192 -3.03 -10.67 -10.98
CA THR A 192 -2.97 -11.46 -12.22
C THR A 192 -1.57 -11.94 -12.58
N ALA A 193 -0.50 -11.42 -11.93
CA ALA A 193 0.88 -11.84 -12.19
C ALA A 193 1.05 -13.35 -12.05
N GLU A 194 1.73 -13.98 -13.02
CA GLU A 194 1.97 -15.42 -13.01
C GLU A 194 3.14 -15.75 -12.07
N ARG A 195 2.84 -16.43 -10.94
CA ARG A 195 3.82 -16.88 -9.94
C ARG A 195 4.86 -15.82 -9.57
N PRO A 196 4.43 -14.65 -9.04
CA PRO A 196 5.34 -13.53 -8.76
C PRO A 196 6.37 -13.86 -7.67
N GLY A 197 6.08 -14.81 -6.79
CA GLY A 197 6.93 -15.11 -5.65
C GLY A 197 6.92 -14.00 -4.60
N PHE A 198 8.10 -13.73 -4.01
CA PHE A 198 8.28 -12.56 -3.14
C PHE A 198 8.69 -11.34 -3.99
N ARG A 199 7.95 -10.23 -3.83
CA ARG A 199 8.24 -8.96 -4.48
C ARG A 199 8.10 -7.79 -3.53
N VAL A 200 8.99 -6.81 -3.67
CA VAL A 200 8.83 -5.46 -3.15
C VAL A 200 8.82 -4.51 -4.33
N ALA A 201 7.76 -3.73 -4.50
CA ALA A 201 7.61 -2.82 -5.63
C ALA A 201 7.04 -1.47 -5.18
N PHE A 202 7.40 -0.39 -5.87
CA PHE A 202 6.81 0.91 -5.59
C PHE A 202 5.50 1.14 -6.35
N GLY A 203 4.56 1.84 -5.68
CA GLY A 203 3.29 2.28 -6.27
C GLY A 203 3.28 3.80 -6.46
N VAL A 204 3.36 4.24 -7.72
CA VAL A 204 3.32 5.65 -8.13
C VAL A 204 2.80 5.72 -9.57
N SER A 205 2.11 6.81 -9.94
CA SER A 205 1.65 7.08 -11.30
C SER A 205 2.80 7.52 -12.23
N ALA A 206 2.51 7.70 -13.52
CA ALA A 206 3.49 8.13 -14.55
C ALA A 206 3.77 9.65 -14.47
N ASN A 207 3.99 10.17 -13.26
CA ASN A 207 4.14 11.60 -13.03
C ASN A 207 5.33 12.18 -13.81
N THR A 208 5.08 13.24 -14.58
CA THR A 208 6.12 13.98 -15.33
C THR A 208 7.24 14.48 -14.40
N ARG A 209 6.89 14.92 -13.18
CA ARG A 209 7.87 15.33 -12.14
C ARG A 209 8.36 14.16 -11.29
N GLY A 210 8.19 12.91 -11.77
CA GLY A 210 8.54 11.66 -11.08
C GLY A 210 10.04 11.40 -11.02
N GLY A 211 10.41 10.11 -11.07
CA GLY A 211 11.80 9.67 -11.01
C GLY A 211 12.36 9.53 -9.59
N TRP A 212 11.50 9.56 -8.58
CA TRP A 212 11.91 9.40 -7.18
C TRP A 212 12.16 7.94 -6.79
N VAL A 213 11.48 7.01 -7.45
CA VAL A 213 11.56 5.57 -7.15
C VAL A 213 11.65 4.75 -8.43
N SER A 214 12.21 3.56 -8.33
CA SER A 214 12.20 2.56 -9.39
C SER A 214 10.76 2.03 -9.60
N LEU A 215 10.42 1.72 -10.84
CA LEU A 215 9.21 0.98 -11.19
C LEU A 215 9.55 -0.38 -11.84
N ALA A 216 10.77 -0.85 -11.71
CA ALA A 216 11.22 -2.07 -12.39
C ALA A 216 10.40 -3.29 -11.96
N GLU A 217 10.25 -3.50 -10.66
CA GLU A 217 9.47 -4.62 -10.12
C GLU A 217 7.96 -4.48 -10.38
N ALA A 218 7.40 -3.26 -10.27
CA ALA A 218 6.00 -3.03 -10.60
C ALA A 218 5.72 -3.34 -12.08
N ARG A 219 6.59 -2.92 -12.99
CA ARG A 219 6.50 -3.23 -14.43
C ARG A 219 6.67 -4.71 -14.71
N ALA A 220 7.57 -5.40 -13.98
CA ALA A 220 7.75 -6.84 -14.09
C ALA A 220 6.49 -7.63 -13.66
N LEU A 221 5.67 -7.07 -12.75
CA LEU A 221 4.36 -7.58 -12.37
C LEU A 221 3.28 -7.29 -13.44
N GLY A 222 3.56 -6.47 -14.46
CA GLY A 222 2.62 -6.06 -15.50
C GLY A 222 2.00 -4.68 -15.30
N TYR A 223 2.43 -3.93 -14.29
CA TYR A 223 1.92 -2.58 -14.05
C TYR A 223 2.34 -1.59 -15.13
N GLN A 224 1.37 -0.87 -15.68
CA GLN A 224 1.56 0.18 -16.68
C GLN A 224 0.82 1.44 -16.20
N PRO A 225 1.50 2.36 -15.49
CA PRO A 225 0.90 3.61 -15.03
C PRO A 225 0.52 4.49 -16.24
N GLN A 226 -0.60 5.21 -16.11
CA GLN A 226 -1.15 6.03 -17.19
C GLN A 226 -1.45 7.47 -16.75
N ASP A 227 -1.70 7.68 -15.45
CA ASP A 227 -2.10 8.98 -14.94
C ASP A 227 -0.89 9.83 -14.56
N ASP A 228 -1.05 11.15 -14.62
CA ASP A 228 0.01 12.12 -14.35
C ASP A 228 -0.52 13.26 -13.47
N ALA A 229 0.17 13.52 -12.37
CA ALA A 229 -0.11 14.63 -11.47
C ALA A 229 0.07 16.01 -12.15
N GLU A 230 0.78 16.09 -13.29
CA GLU A 230 1.00 17.35 -14.01
C GLU A 230 -0.31 18.03 -14.43
N ALA A 231 -1.38 17.25 -14.64
CA ALA A 231 -2.72 17.78 -14.89
C ALA A 231 -3.25 18.71 -13.77
N TYR A 232 -2.71 18.61 -12.56
CA TYR A 232 -3.05 19.40 -11.38
C TYR A 232 -1.99 20.44 -11.02
N ALA A 233 -0.85 20.50 -11.74
CA ALA A 233 0.31 21.29 -11.34
C ALA A 233 -0.02 22.78 -11.19
N ALA A 234 -0.78 23.35 -12.13
CA ALA A 234 -1.15 24.76 -12.08
C ALA A 234 -1.97 25.12 -10.84
N GLU A 235 -2.96 24.28 -10.45
CA GLU A 235 -3.77 24.45 -9.25
C GLU A 235 -2.89 24.36 -7.99
N ILE A 236 -2.09 23.31 -7.89
CA ILE A 236 -1.23 23.03 -6.72
C ILE A 236 -0.18 24.11 -6.52
N ILE A 237 0.48 24.56 -7.59
CA ILE A 237 1.50 25.61 -7.53
C ILE A 237 0.88 26.98 -7.16
N ALA A 238 -0.31 27.27 -7.67
CA ALA A 238 -1.01 28.51 -7.31
C ALA A 238 -1.37 28.55 -5.80
N GLU A 239 -1.67 27.38 -5.20
CA GLU A 239 -2.04 27.29 -3.78
C GLU A 239 -0.82 27.20 -2.85
N HIS A 240 0.23 26.45 -3.23
CA HIS A 240 1.35 26.09 -2.35
C HIS A 240 2.70 26.72 -2.75
N GLY A 241 2.78 27.44 -3.87
CA GLY A 241 4.03 27.93 -4.45
C GLY A 241 4.78 26.89 -5.27
N GLU A 242 5.85 27.32 -5.93
CA GLU A 242 6.75 26.39 -6.65
C GLU A 242 7.51 25.49 -5.67
N PRO A 243 7.84 24.24 -6.07
CA PRO A 243 8.63 23.34 -5.24
C PRO A 243 10.00 23.96 -4.93
N ASP A 244 10.27 24.22 -3.65
CA ASP A 244 11.57 24.69 -3.18
C ASP A 244 12.51 23.48 -2.95
N PRO A 245 13.65 23.37 -3.65
CA PRO A 245 14.63 22.30 -3.43
C PRO A 245 15.17 22.26 -1.99
N ASP A 246 15.16 23.37 -1.28
CA ASP A 246 15.63 23.48 0.10
C ASP A 246 14.55 23.17 1.14
N ASP A 247 13.31 22.93 0.73
CA ASP A 247 12.21 22.52 1.61
C ASP A 247 12.58 21.19 2.30
N PRO A 248 12.62 21.17 3.64
CA PRO A 248 12.88 19.94 4.41
C PRO A 248 11.99 18.76 4.00
N VAL A 249 10.74 19.01 3.62
CA VAL A 249 9.77 17.99 3.16
C VAL A 249 10.21 17.33 1.84
N LEU A 250 11.02 17.99 1.02
CA LEU A 250 11.50 17.49 -0.28
C LEU A 250 12.88 16.83 -0.19
N ARG A 251 13.54 16.82 0.98
CA ARG A 251 14.90 16.29 1.14
C ARG A 251 14.99 14.78 1.16
N CYS A 252 13.95 14.10 1.65
CA CYS A 252 13.88 12.65 1.76
C CYS A 252 12.58 12.09 1.18
N LEU A 253 12.60 10.79 0.89
CA LEU A 253 11.45 10.09 0.31
C LEU A 253 10.20 10.13 1.21
N GLY A 254 10.36 10.14 2.54
CA GLY A 254 9.28 10.14 3.52
C GLY A 254 8.54 11.47 3.67
N GLY A 255 9.11 12.58 3.14
CA GLY A 255 8.47 13.88 3.22
C GLY A 255 8.33 14.38 4.65
N GLU A 256 7.16 14.89 5.02
CA GLU A 256 6.86 15.43 6.35
C GLU A 256 7.10 14.45 7.52
N PHE A 257 7.09 13.13 7.26
CA PHE A 257 7.40 12.11 8.25
C PHE A 257 8.90 12.03 8.61
N THR A 258 9.76 12.74 7.89
CA THR A 258 11.19 12.86 8.20
C THR A 258 11.54 14.14 8.98
N LEU A 259 10.54 14.95 9.30
CA LEU A 259 10.69 16.15 10.12
C LEU A 259 10.88 15.79 11.61
N PRO A 260 11.27 16.74 12.48
CA PRO A 260 11.28 16.53 13.94
C PRO A 260 9.95 16.01 14.48
N ASP A 261 9.99 15.21 15.54
CA ASP A 261 8.84 14.48 16.11
C ASP A 261 7.61 15.34 16.41
N ASP A 262 7.79 16.60 16.79
CA ASP A 262 6.71 17.56 17.07
C ASP A 262 6.00 18.06 15.80
N GLN A 263 6.56 17.81 14.63
CA GLN A 263 6.04 18.20 13.31
C GLN A 263 5.51 17.00 12.51
N VAL A 264 5.79 15.77 12.94
CA VAL A 264 5.30 14.56 12.24
C VAL A 264 3.78 14.42 12.41
N PRO A 265 3.00 14.24 11.31
CA PRO A 265 1.56 14.01 11.40
C PRO A 265 1.23 12.73 12.16
N ARG A 266 0.40 12.83 13.20
CA ARG A 266 -0.03 11.68 14.03
C ARG A 266 -1.50 11.33 13.80
N ARG A 267 -1.83 10.05 13.93
CA ARG A 267 -3.16 9.48 13.70
C ARG A 267 -3.72 8.76 14.92
#